data_e7102fa7084579d199079e538bb6157d
#
_entry.id   e7102fa7084579d199079e538bb6157d
#
_cell.length_a   1.000
_cell.length_b   1.000
_cell.length_c   1.000
_cell.angle_alpha   90.00
_cell.angle_beta   90.00
_cell.angle_gamma   90.00
#
_symmetry.space_group_name_H-M   'P 1'
#
loop_
_entity.id
_entity.type
_entity.pdbx_description
1 polymer ?
#
loop_
_entity_poly.entity_id
_entity_poly.type
_entity_poly.pdbx_seq_one_letter_code
_entity_poly.pdbx_strand_id
1 'polypeptide(L)'
;MAGIRKGGRDWGLTMLRSLPRVCLGNLRANPGTIMKNKRGRAAHGGDKHGAGNKGSGQRQNYMRTGYETGNIPFYLRFQWEPYYKGHHVRRQYPPLSLQQLQLMIDTNRIDTSKPIDLVALFNSGLFHLDFMQTHAGVHLTDEGINSFQAKVNIEVQWATEPVIAAIEKNGGVITTAFYDRESLYCLANAEKFFKKGEPIGRRMLPPSDCLEYYSSAATRGYLADPDKVAYERLVLAQKYGYTLPKYEEDPDYEMLSERKDPRQIFYGLEPGWLVSLKDKTILKPKADYLKEYYAN
;
A
#
# COMPACT_ATOMS: atom_id res chain seq x y z
N MET A 1 37.15 -21.37 -13.96
CA MET A 1 37.01 -20.75 -12.62
C MET A 1 37.40 -19.30 -12.75
N ALA A 2 36.45 -18.44 -13.03
CA ALA A 2 36.68 -16.99 -13.11
C ALA A 2 36.47 -16.39 -11.70
N GLY A 3 37.56 -15.78 -11.21
CA GLY A 3 37.66 -15.28 -9.86
C GLY A 3 36.66 -14.16 -9.54
N ILE A 4 35.86 -14.38 -8.55
CA ILE A 4 35.07 -13.35 -7.87
C ILE A 4 36.02 -12.49 -7.06
N ARG A 5 36.60 -11.48 -7.70
CA ARG A 5 37.31 -10.40 -7.03
C ARG A 5 36.57 -9.10 -7.35
N LYS A 6 35.56 -8.77 -6.59
CA LYS A 6 35.03 -7.41 -6.55
C LYS A 6 34.73 -7.04 -5.09
N GLY A 7 35.28 -5.91 -4.70
CA GLY A 7 35.23 -5.14 -3.50
C GLY A 7 34.32 -5.67 -2.39
N GLY A 8 34.90 -6.10 -1.25
CA GLY A 8 34.18 -6.76 -0.18
C GLY A 8 32.98 -6.00 0.39
N ARG A 9 32.92 -4.68 0.18
CA ARG A 9 31.82 -3.83 0.67
C ARG A 9 30.57 -3.96 -0.20
N ASP A 10 30.75 -3.91 -1.53
CA ASP A 10 29.61 -4.00 -2.47
C ASP A 10 29.07 -5.43 -2.55
N TRP A 11 29.94 -6.43 -2.42
CA TRP A 11 29.53 -7.82 -2.34
C TRP A 11 28.70 -8.10 -1.09
N GLY A 12 29.11 -7.59 0.07
CA GLY A 12 28.36 -7.71 1.32
C GLY A 12 26.98 -7.08 1.25
N LEU A 13 26.87 -5.88 0.67
CA LEU A 13 25.59 -5.19 0.47
C LEU A 13 24.69 -5.92 -0.51
N THR A 14 25.25 -6.49 -1.57
CA THR A 14 24.50 -7.29 -2.56
C THR A 14 23.97 -8.57 -1.92
N MET A 15 24.80 -9.25 -1.10
CA MET A 15 24.37 -10.43 -0.35
C MET A 15 23.28 -10.09 0.66
N LEU A 16 23.40 -8.98 1.39
CA LEU A 16 22.35 -8.53 2.32
C LEU A 16 21.01 -8.23 1.63
N ARG A 17 21.05 -7.73 0.40
CA ARG A 17 19.84 -7.50 -0.40
C ARG A 17 19.18 -8.80 -0.87
N SER A 18 19.98 -9.84 -1.12
CA SER A 18 19.49 -11.15 -1.57
C SER A 18 19.05 -12.08 -0.43
N LEU A 19 19.42 -11.76 0.82
CA LEU A 19 19.01 -12.55 1.97
C LEU A 19 17.53 -12.31 2.30
N PRO A 20 16.83 -13.37 2.75
CA PRO A 20 15.47 -13.22 3.23
C PRO A 20 15.38 -12.19 4.36
N ARG A 21 14.39 -11.32 4.34
CA ARG A 21 14.16 -10.37 5.44
C ARG A 21 13.91 -11.14 6.73
N VAL A 22 14.52 -10.66 7.82
CA VAL A 22 14.25 -11.17 9.16
C VAL A 22 12.87 -10.68 9.61
N CYS A 23 11.98 -11.59 9.89
CA CYS A 23 10.64 -11.33 10.42
C CYS A 23 10.36 -12.28 11.58
N LEU A 24 9.32 -12.00 12.35
CA LEU A 24 8.94 -12.83 13.50
C LEU A 24 8.72 -14.31 13.13
N GLY A 25 8.24 -14.60 11.91
CA GLY A 25 7.98 -15.94 11.43
C GLY A 25 9.25 -16.74 11.10
N ASN A 26 10.35 -16.10 10.78
CA ASN A 26 11.60 -16.77 10.43
C ASN A 26 12.70 -16.69 11.50
N LEU A 27 12.38 -16.07 12.67
CA LEU A 27 13.28 -16.10 13.82
C LEU A 27 13.39 -17.51 14.36
N ARG A 28 14.63 -18.01 14.43
CA ARG A 28 14.96 -19.32 15.00
C ARG A 28 16.09 -19.19 15.97
N ALA A 29 15.99 -19.91 17.07
CA ALA A 29 17.06 -19.99 18.03
C ALA A 29 18.25 -20.77 17.46
N ASN A 30 19.46 -20.30 17.72
CA ASN A 30 20.67 -21.04 17.39
C ASN A 30 20.78 -22.34 18.23
N PRO A 31 21.42 -23.39 17.71
CA PRO A 31 21.68 -24.57 18.50
C PRO A 31 22.41 -24.22 19.83
N GLY A 32 21.88 -24.70 20.92
CA GLY A 32 22.47 -24.44 22.26
C GLY A 32 22.02 -23.15 22.95
N THR A 33 21.16 -22.30 22.32
CA THR A 33 20.62 -21.08 22.96
C THR A 33 19.68 -21.35 24.11
N ILE A 34 19.03 -22.52 24.14
CA ILE A 34 18.12 -22.92 25.19
C ILE A 34 18.77 -24.03 26.00
N MET A 35 19.37 -23.68 27.13
CA MET A 35 19.76 -24.67 28.12
C MET A 35 18.54 -25.05 28.95
N LYS A 36 18.13 -26.31 28.85
CA LYS A 36 17.09 -26.87 29.72
C LYS A 36 17.63 -27.06 31.12
N ASN A 37 17.68 -26.05 31.92
CA ASN A 37 17.97 -26.12 33.33
C ASN A 37 16.72 -26.55 34.11
N LYS A 38 16.15 -27.67 33.73
CA LYS A 38 15.00 -28.23 34.44
C LYS A 38 15.50 -29.01 35.67
N ARG A 39 15.18 -28.48 36.83
CA ARG A 39 15.25 -29.29 38.05
C ARG A 39 14.09 -30.27 38.02
N GLY A 40 14.38 -31.54 38.06
CA GLY A 40 13.37 -32.60 38.17
C GLY A 40 12.63 -32.53 39.50
N ARG A 41 11.58 -33.31 39.64
CA ARG A 41 10.87 -33.48 40.90
C ARG A 41 11.63 -34.46 41.81
N ALA A 42 11.33 -34.41 43.08
CA ALA A 42 11.93 -35.27 44.12
C ALA A 42 13.47 -35.19 44.16
N ALA A 43 14.15 -36.30 43.93
CA ALA A 43 15.61 -36.40 44.01
C ALA A 43 16.40 -35.38 43.15
N HIS A 44 15.78 -34.84 42.11
CA HIS A 44 16.45 -33.93 41.19
C HIS A 44 16.03 -32.46 41.33
N GLY A 45 15.03 -32.12 42.14
CA GLY A 45 14.50 -30.74 42.25
C GLY A 45 14.44 -30.15 43.64
N GLY A 46 14.64 -30.97 44.68
CA GLY A 46 14.38 -30.61 46.07
C GLY A 46 12.89 -30.39 46.34
N ASP A 47 12.54 -30.11 47.60
CA ASP A 47 11.16 -30.02 48.06
C ASP A 47 10.28 -28.96 47.35
N LYS A 48 10.91 -27.93 46.81
CA LYS A 48 10.21 -26.77 46.27
C LYS A 48 10.40 -26.61 44.79
N HIS A 49 11.05 -27.51 44.14
CA HIS A 49 11.28 -27.52 42.66
C HIS A 49 11.79 -26.18 42.12
N GLY A 50 12.50 -25.39 42.93
CA GLY A 50 13.01 -24.07 42.56
C GLY A 50 12.00 -22.91 42.71
N ALA A 51 10.79 -23.17 43.20
CA ALA A 51 9.75 -22.15 43.36
C ALA A 51 9.88 -21.32 44.65
N GLY A 52 10.74 -21.70 45.61
CA GLY A 52 10.92 -20.99 46.88
C GLY A 52 9.73 -21.12 47.84
N ASN A 53 9.56 -20.11 48.71
CA ASN A 53 8.52 -20.09 49.74
C ASN A 53 7.56 -18.91 49.52
N LYS A 54 6.27 -19.13 49.82
CA LYS A 54 5.22 -18.10 49.99
C LYS A 54 4.99 -17.09 48.84
N GLY A 55 5.74 -17.13 47.77
CA GLY A 55 5.55 -16.26 46.63
C GLY A 55 4.46 -16.77 45.67
N SER A 56 4.11 -15.96 44.68
CA SER A 56 3.15 -16.32 43.63
C SER A 56 3.61 -17.51 42.79
N GLY A 57 4.92 -17.64 42.56
CA GLY A 57 5.51 -18.79 41.85
C GLY A 57 5.35 -20.10 42.64
N GLN A 58 5.44 -20.09 43.96
CA GLN A 58 5.25 -21.25 44.81
C GLN A 58 3.75 -21.66 44.83
N ARG A 59 2.86 -20.70 44.87
CA ARG A 59 1.42 -20.92 44.85
C ARG A 59 0.84 -21.18 43.45
N GLN A 60 1.71 -21.20 42.42
CA GLN A 60 1.30 -21.33 41.01
C GLN A 60 0.29 -20.29 40.54
N ASN A 61 0.26 -19.15 41.19
CA ASN A 61 -0.62 -18.03 40.87
C ASN A 61 0.17 -16.97 40.12
N TYR A 62 0.20 -17.09 38.80
CA TYR A 62 0.94 -16.20 37.93
C TYR A 62 0.15 -14.91 37.66
N MET A 63 0.85 -13.81 37.68
CA MET A 63 0.27 -12.52 37.33
C MET A 63 -0.02 -12.47 35.84
N ARG A 64 -1.18 -11.89 35.51
CA ARG A 64 -1.52 -11.60 34.10
C ARG A 64 -0.51 -10.61 33.50
N THR A 65 -0.30 -10.69 32.20
CA THR A 65 0.52 -9.72 31.47
C THR A 65 0.03 -8.29 31.67
N GLY A 66 0.91 -7.36 31.97
CA GLY A 66 0.57 -5.96 32.22
C GLY A 66 0.11 -5.66 33.66
N TYR A 67 0.13 -6.65 34.60
CA TYR A 67 -0.15 -6.42 36.00
C TYR A 67 1.05 -5.79 36.71
N GLU A 68 0.82 -4.69 37.42
CA GLU A 68 1.78 -4.06 38.33
C GLU A 68 1.29 -4.13 39.76
N THR A 69 2.18 -4.56 40.68
CA THR A 69 1.80 -4.80 42.08
C THR A 69 1.33 -3.54 42.79
N GLY A 70 0.11 -3.59 43.33
CA GLY A 70 -0.41 -2.65 44.30
C GLY A 70 -0.96 -1.34 43.76
N ASN A 71 -0.83 -1.06 42.46
CA ASN A 71 -1.25 0.21 41.87
C ASN A 71 -1.84 0.06 40.45
N ILE A 72 -2.44 1.14 39.98
CA ILE A 72 -2.83 1.26 38.58
C ILE A 72 -1.56 1.14 37.71
N PRO A 73 -1.51 0.25 36.71
CA PRO A 73 -0.39 0.13 35.79
C PRO A 73 -0.01 1.47 35.16
N PHE A 74 1.29 1.68 34.87
CA PHE A 74 1.76 2.99 34.41
C PHE A 74 1.03 3.50 33.17
N TYR A 75 0.68 2.62 32.23
CA TYR A 75 -0.04 2.95 30.99
C TYR A 75 -1.50 3.38 31.23
N LEU A 76 -2.07 3.10 32.41
CA LEU A 76 -3.40 3.59 32.80
C LEU A 76 -3.33 4.85 33.68
N ARG A 77 -2.14 5.25 34.17
CA ARG A 77 -1.96 6.47 34.95
C ARG A 77 -1.97 7.72 34.11
N PHE A 78 -1.57 7.60 32.84
CA PHE A 78 -1.59 8.72 31.93
C PHE A 78 -2.99 8.91 31.39
N GLN A 79 -3.46 10.14 31.48
CA GLN A 79 -4.73 10.50 30.83
C GLN A 79 -4.57 10.37 29.32
N TRP A 80 -5.64 9.94 28.68
CA TRP A 80 -5.68 9.89 27.22
C TRP A 80 -5.62 11.31 26.66
N GLU A 81 -4.53 11.64 26.00
CA GLU A 81 -4.35 12.96 25.43
C GLU A 81 -5.31 13.20 24.27
N PRO A 82 -5.88 14.43 24.15
CA PRO A 82 -6.78 14.78 23.04
C PRO A 82 -6.15 14.58 21.65
N TYR A 83 -4.83 14.62 21.56
CA TYR A 83 -4.10 14.36 20.32
C TYR A 83 -4.42 12.99 19.70
N TYR A 84 -4.60 11.97 20.49
CA TYR A 84 -4.94 10.62 20.02
C TYR A 84 -6.44 10.41 19.82
N LYS A 85 -7.27 11.40 20.20
CA LYS A 85 -8.72 11.32 19.99
C LYS A 85 -9.02 11.26 18.50
N GLY A 86 -9.77 10.26 18.08
CA GLY A 86 -10.14 10.06 16.68
C GLY A 86 -9.07 9.43 15.79
N HIS A 87 -7.92 9.01 16.32
CA HIS A 87 -6.90 8.29 15.51
C HIS A 87 -7.46 7.05 14.81
N HIS A 88 -8.36 6.34 15.46
CA HIS A 88 -8.99 5.14 14.91
C HIS A 88 -9.91 5.40 13.71
N VAL A 89 -10.30 6.66 13.49
CA VAL A 89 -11.13 7.06 12.33
C VAL A 89 -10.33 7.80 11.25
N ARG A 90 -9.04 8.08 11.48
CA ARG A 90 -8.17 8.70 10.47
C ARG A 90 -7.92 7.75 9.31
N ARG A 91 -7.91 8.30 8.10
CA ARG A 91 -7.59 7.53 6.90
C ARG A 91 -6.16 6.99 6.98
N GLN A 92 -6.03 5.73 6.69
CA GLN A 92 -4.75 5.04 6.62
C GLN A 92 -4.48 4.62 5.18
N TYR A 93 -3.23 4.72 4.76
CA TYR A 93 -2.79 4.32 3.44
C TYR A 93 -1.71 3.24 3.61
N PRO A 94 -2.07 1.96 3.52
CA PRO A 94 -1.12 0.87 3.59
C PRO A 94 0.04 1.08 2.61
N PRO A 95 1.29 0.89 3.05
CA PRO A 95 2.45 1.12 2.23
C PRO A 95 2.63 0.00 1.20
N LEU A 96 2.96 0.39 -0.02
CA LEU A 96 3.45 -0.47 -1.09
C LEU A 96 4.81 0.08 -1.53
N SER A 97 5.88 -0.71 -1.41
CA SER A 97 7.20 -0.26 -1.82
C SER A 97 7.40 -0.40 -3.32
N LEU A 98 8.25 0.47 -3.89
CA LEU A 98 8.66 0.34 -5.30
C LEU A 98 9.35 -1.00 -5.58
N GLN A 99 10.04 -1.56 -4.59
CA GLN A 99 10.63 -2.89 -4.70
C GLN A 99 9.57 -3.99 -4.84
N GLN A 100 8.49 -3.89 -4.07
CA GLN A 100 7.37 -4.85 -4.19
C GLN A 100 6.66 -4.68 -5.53
N LEU A 101 6.46 -3.44 -5.99
CA LEU A 101 5.87 -3.18 -7.29
C LEU A 101 6.73 -3.77 -8.41
N GLN A 102 8.06 -3.57 -8.38
CA GLN A 102 8.98 -4.19 -9.34
C GLN A 102 8.90 -5.72 -9.30
N LEU A 103 8.84 -6.31 -8.11
CA LEU A 103 8.67 -7.76 -7.97
C LEU A 103 7.36 -8.27 -8.59
N MET A 104 6.26 -7.53 -8.44
CA MET A 104 4.98 -7.89 -9.06
C MET A 104 5.05 -7.86 -10.59
N ILE A 105 5.80 -6.92 -11.15
CA ILE A 105 6.05 -6.80 -12.60
C ILE A 105 6.96 -7.93 -13.07
N ASP A 106 8.09 -8.15 -12.41
CA ASP A 106 9.08 -9.17 -12.77
C ASP A 106 8.51 -10.61 -12.70
N THR A 107 7.55 -10.82 -11.81
CA THR A 107 6.83 -12.11 -11.71
C THR A 107 5.61 -12.22 -12.63
N ASN A 108 5.42 -11.26 -13.53
CA ASN A 108 4.27 -11.20 -14.46
C ASN A 108 2.90 -11.25 -13.76
N ARG A 109 2.79 -10.69 -12.55
CA ARG A 109 1.52 -10.58 -11.84
C ARG A 109 0.77 -9.30 -12.22
N ILE A 110 1.48 -8.30 -12.70
CA ILE A 110 0.96 -7.03 -13.20
C ILE A 110 1.44 -6.85 -14.63
N ASP A 111 0.51 -6.52 -15.51
CA ASP A 111 0.75 -6.21 -16.91
C ASP A 111 1.04 -4.72 -17.05
N THR A 112 2.25 -4.36 -17.50
CA THR A 112 2.67 -2.97 -17.70
C THR A 112 2.17 -2.36 -18.98
N SER A 113 1.57 -3.16 -19.89
CA SER A 113 0.96 -2.65 -21.15
C SER A 113 -0.37 -1.93 -20.91
N LYS A 114 -0.88 -1.96 -19.69
CA LYS A 114 -2.13 -1.33 -19.26
C LYS A 114 -1.88 -0.42 -18.07
N PRO A 115 -2.71 0.61 -17.87
CA PRO A 115 -2.64 1.42 -16.67
C PRO A 115 -2.85 0.57 -15.41
N ILE A 116 -1.98 0.76 -14.44
CA ILE A 116 -2.02 0.03 -13.17
C ILE A 116 -2.89 0.82 -12.19
N ASP A 117 -3.99 0.24 -11.81
CA ASP A 117 -4.87 0.77 -10.77
C ASP A 117 -5.00 -0.19 -9.58
N LEU A 118 -5.85 0.14 -8.62
CA LEU A 118 -6.11 -0.72 -7.48
C LEU A 118 -6.60 -2.12 -7.87
N VAL A 119 -7.36 -2.26 -8.96
CA VAL A 119 -7.83 -3.57 -9.44
C VAL A 119 -6.65 -4.45 -9.83
N ALA A 120 -5.68 -3.88 -10.57
CA ALA A 120 -4.48 -4.60 -10.97
C ALA A 120 -3.64 -5.02 -9.74
N LEU A 121 -3.50 -4.11 -8.76
CA LEU A 121 -2.78 -4.39 -7.51
C LEU A 121 -3.44 -5.50 -6.69
N PHE A 122 -4.76 -5.50 -6.57
CA PHE A 122 -5.50 -6.58 -5.88
C PHE A 122 -5.40 -7.91 -6.60
N ASN A 123 -5.53 -7.90 -7.92
CA ASN A 123 -5.43 -9.12 -8.73
C ASN A 123 -4.04 -9.74 -8.68
N SER A 124 -3.01 -8.98 -8.36
CA SER A 124 -1.65 -9.50 -8.14
C SER A 124 -1.58 -10.50 -6.98
N GLY A 125 -2.50 -10.42 -6.02
CA GLY A 125 -2.56 -11.24 -4.81
C GLY A 125 -1.47 -10.95 -3.77
N LEU A 126 -0.62 -9.96 -4.00
CA LEU A 126 0.46 -9.56 -3.08
C LEU A 126 0.12 -8.30 -2.27
N PHE A 127 -0.91 -7.59 -2.67
CA PHE A 127 -1.39 -6.40 -1.99
C PHE A 127 -2.84 -6.60 -1.52
N HIS A 128 -3.11 -6.20 -0.29
CA HIS A 128 -4.44 -6.34 0.30
C HIS A 128 -4.81 -5.10 1.12
N LEU A 129 -6.06 -4.64 0.97
CA LEU A 129 -6.65 -3.60 1.81
C LEU A 129 -7.72 -4.22 2.71
N ASP A 130 -7.71 -3.85 3.98
CA ASP A 130 -8.77 -4.22 4.92
C ASP A 130 -9.82 -3.10 4.98
N PHE A 131 -10.98 -3.36 4.39
CA PHE A 131 -12.10 -2.41 4.38
C PHE A 131 -12.82 -2.29 5.71
N MET A 132 -12.61 -3.21 6.64
CA MET A 132 -13.13 -3.12 8.01
C MET A 132 -12.35 -2.10 8.83
N GLN A 133 -11.13 -1.81 8.44
CA GLN A 133 -10.29 -0.75 8.97
C GLN A 133 -10.49 0.57 8.21
N THR A 134 -9.74 1.59 8.59
CA THR A 134 -9.79 2.94 7.98
C THR A 134 -8.88 3.07 6.75
N HIS A 135 -8.62 1.97 6.05
CA HIS A 135 -7.79 1.98 4.84
C HIS A 135 -8.49 2.75 3.73
N ALA A 136 -7.80 3.76 3.20
CA ALA A 136 -8.32 4.69 2.20
C ALA A 136 -7.61 4.58 0.83
N GLY A 137 -6.74 3.61 0.66
CA GLY A 137 -6.01 3.38 -0.58
C GLY A 137 -4.58 2.94 -0.35
N VAL A 138 -3.73 3.11 -1.35
CA VAL A 138 -2.32 2.71 -1.39
C VAL A 138 -1.42 3.92 -1.19
N HIS A 139 -0.37 3.77 -0.41
CA HIS A 139 0.74 4.70 -0.32
C HIS A 139 1.99 4.07 -0.97
N LEU A 140 2.47 4.64 -2.06
CA LEU A 140 3.76 4.26 -2.63
C LEU A 140 4.91 4.83 -1.81
N THR A 141 5.77 3.93 -1.33
CA THR A 141 6.95 4.29 -0.53
C THR A 141 8.24 4.17 -1.34
N ASP A 142 9.24 4.89 -0.90
CA ASP A 142 10.55 5.06 -1.54
C ASP A 142 11.49 3.85 -1.41
N GLU A 143 11.10 2.81 -0.70
CA GLU A 143 11.90 1.60 -0.57
C GLU A 143 12.07 0.94 -1.96
N GLY A 144 13.33 0.82 -2.39
CA GLY A 144 13.67 0.23 -3.69
C GLY A 144 13.75 1.22 -4.86
N ILE A 145 13.77 2.53 -4.60
CA ILE A 145 13.93 3.58 -5.65
C ILE A 145 15.06 3.27 -6.62
N ASN A 146 16.23 2.85 -6.11
CA ASN A 146 17.41 2.62 -6.95
C ASN A 146 17.32 1.35 -7.81
N SER A 147 16.43 0.44 -7.49
CA SER A 147 16.22 -0.82 -8.20
C SER A 147 15.01 -0.80 -9.12
N PHE A 148 14.19 0.22 -9.03
CA PHE A 148 13.00 0.35 -9.85
C PHE A 148 13.36 0.79 -11.28
N GLN A 149 12.97 -0.01 -12.29
CA GLN A 149 13.30 0.22 -13.69
C GLN A 149 12.09 0.20 -14.62
N ALA A 150 10.95 -0.26 -14.12
CA ALA A 150 9.77 -0.43 -14.94
C ALA A 150 9.19 0.92 -15.38
N LYS A 151 8.74 0.98 -16.64
CA LYS A 151 7.96 2.07 -17.20
C LYS A 151 6.49 1.75 -17.02
N VAL A 152 5.79 2.54 -16.26
CA VAL A 152 4.41 2.26 -15.83
C VAL A 152 3.55 3.52 -15.88
N ASN A 153 2.25 3.34 -16.15
CA ASN A 153 1.23 4.33 -15.84
C ASN A 153 0.48 3.83 -14.61
N ILE A 154 0.64 4.49 -13.47
CA ILE A 154 0.09 4.03 -12.20
C ILE A 154 -0.78 5.08 -11.53
N GLU A 155 -1.95 4.64 -11.05
CA GLU A 155 -2.85 5.43 -10.23
C GLU A 155 -2.81 4.94 -8.78
N VAL A 156 -2.44 5.84 -7.85
CA VAL A 156 -2.35 5.56 -6.42
C VAL A 156 -3.01 6.66 -5.60
N GLN A 157 -3.22 6.45 -4.31
CA GLN A 157 -3.89 7.44 -3.47
C GLN A 157 -2.92 8.34 -2.73
N TRP A 158 -1.71 7.88 -2.49
CA TRP A 158 -0.67 8.66 -1.85
C TRP A 158 0.70 8.28 -2.41
N ALA A 159 1.52 9.27 -2.74
CA ALA A 159 2.89 9.07 -3.19
C ALA A 159 3.80 10.15 -2.60
N THR A 160 5.04 9.77 -2.30
CA THR A 160 6.07 10.72 -1.87
C THR A 160 6.77 11.31 -3.09
N GLU A 161 7.31 12.51 -2.95
CA GLU A 161 8.01 13.22 -4.03
C GLU A 161 9.14 12.38 -4.67
N PRO A 162 10.04 11.71 -3.90
CA PRO A 162 11.09 10.88 -4.50
C PRO A 162 10.55 9.70 -5.31
N VAL A 163 9.39 9.15 -4.96
CA VAL A 163 8.72 8.09 -5.72
C VAL A 163 8.22 8.63 -7.06
N ILE A 164 7.61 9.81 -7.06
CA ILE A 164 7.17 10.48 -8.29
C ILE A 164 8.37 10.70 -9.23
N ALA A 165 9.49 11.21 -8.69
CA ALA A 165 10.72 11.41 -9.45
C ALA A 165 11.27 10.10 -10.04
N ALA A 166 11.25 9.00 -9.29
CA ALA A 166 11.74 7.70 -9.75
C ALA A 166 10.89 7.12 -10.90
N ILE A 167 9.58 7.25 -10.83
CA ILE A 167 8.67 6.79 -11.87
C ILE A 167 8.83 7.65 -13.14
N GLU A 168 8.86 8.96 -13.00
CA GLU A 168 9.01 9.88 -14.13
C GLU A 168 10.38 9.78 -14.79
N LYS A 169 11.44 9.52 -14.01
CA LYS A 169 12.79 9.26 -14.54
C LYS A 169 12.82 8.07 -15.49
N ASN A 170 12.04 7.03 -15.21
CA ASN A 170 11.95 5.84 -16.06
C ASN A 170 10.94 6.00 -17.22
N GLY A 171 10.41 7.20 -17.44
CA GLY A 171 9.44 7.49 -18.48
C GLY A 171 8.00 7.08 -18.13
N GLY A 172 7.74 6.68 -16.89
CA GLY A 172 6.40 6.37 -16.43
C GLY A 172 5.57 7.59 -16.10
N VAL A 173 4.28 7.35 -15.83
CA VAL A 173 3.32 8.35 -15.38
C VAL A 173 2.74 7.91 -14.04
N ILE A 174 2.61 8.84 -13.12
CA ILE A 174 1.93 8.63 -11.86
C ILE A 174 0.79 9.64 -11.72
N THR A 175 -0.34 9.18 -11.24
CA THR A 175 -1.49 10.04 -10.92
C THR A 175 -1.94 9.72 -9.50
N THR A 176 -2.10 10.75 -8.67
CA THR A 176 -2.69 10.56 -7.34
C THR A 176 -4.18 10.85 -7.43
N ALA A 177 -4.99 9.91 -6.98
CA ALA A 177 -6.45 9.98 -7.10
C ALA A 177 -7.14 9.55 -5.81
N PHE A 178 -8.14 10.34 -5.40
CA PHE A 178 -8.97 10.00 -4.25
C PHE A 178 -10.06 9.02 -4.65
N TYR A 179 -10.32 8.06 -3.77
CA TYR A 179 -11.49 7.19 -3.85
C TYR A 179 -12.24 7.20 -2.53
N ASP A 180 -13.54 7.33 -2.60
CA ASP A 180 -14.42 7.11 -1.48
C ASP A 180 -14.51 5.63 -1.11
N ARG A 181 -15.02 5.33 0.07
CA ARG A 181 -15.03 3.95 0.62
C ARG A 181 -15.80 2.97 -0.26
N GLU A 182 -16.90 3.42 -0.86
CA GLU A 182 -17.72 2.58 -1.75
C GLU A 182 -16.98 2.28 -3.05
N SER A 183 -16.36 3.28 -3.66
CA SER A 183 -15.54 3.11 -4.87
C SER A 183 -14.33 2.21 -4.62
N LEU A 184 -13.67 2.32 -3.47
CA LEU A 184 -12.58 1.41 -3.07
C LEU A 184 -13.07 -0.03 -2.94
N TYR A 185 -14.24 -0.22 -2.35
CA TYR A 185 -14.83 -1.55 -2.22
C TYR A 185 -15.15 -2.15 -3.59
N CYS A 186 -15.67 -1.35 -4.52
CA CYS A 186 -15.93 -1.77 -5.90
C CYS A 186 -14.63 -2.18 -6.63
N LEU A 187 -13.57 -1.39 -6.51
CA LEU A 187 -12.26 -1.69 -7.12
C LEU A 187 -11.62 -2.96 -6.55
N ALA A 188 -11.67 -3.13 -5.23
CA ALA A 188 -11.09 -4.30 -4.59
C ALA A 188 -11.86 -5.59 -4.82
N ASN A 189 -13.16 -5.50 -5.00
CA ASN A 189 -14.05 -6.63 -5.22
C ASN A 189 -14.77 -6.54 -6.56
N ALA A 190 -14.07 -6.11 -7.61
CA ALA A 190 -14.64 -5.84 -8.93
C ALA A 190 -15.47 -7.04 -9.46
N GLU A 191 -14.96 -8.26 -9.33
CA GLU A 191 -15.67 -9.47 -9.74
C GLU A 191 -17.01 -9.64 -9.00
N LYS A 192 -17.01 -9.44 -7.69
CA LYS A 192 -18.23 -9.54 -6.88
C LYS A 192 -19.22 -8.43 -7.21
N PHE A 193 -18.72 -7.22 -7.46
CA PHE A 193 -19.53 -6.07 -7.85
C PHE A 193 -20.25 -6.33 -9.18
N PHE A 194 -19.52 -6.73 -10.21
CA PHE A 194 -20.12 -7.02 -11.52
C PHE A 194 -21.08 -8.24 -11.50
N LYS A 195 -20.82 -9.23 -10.63
CA LYS A 195 -21.75 -10.35 -10.43
C LYS A 195 -23.09 -9.94 -9.82
N LYS A 196 -23.14 -8.86 -9.04
CA LYS A 196 -24.38 -8.34 -8.50
C LYS A 196 -25.30 -7.72 -9.58
N GLY A 197 -24.71 -7.21 -10.68
CA GLY A 197 -25.47 -6.54 -11.74
C GLY A 197 -26.03 -5.19 -11.31
N GLU A 198 -25.31 -4.44 -10.50
CA GLU A 198 -25.63 -3.07 -10.09
C GLU A 198 -25.00 -2.06 -11.07
N PRO A 199 -25.65 -0.91 -11.34
CA PRO A 199 -25.04 0.14 -12.14
C PRO A 199 -23.81 0.73 -11.44
N ILE A 200 -22.79 1.08 -12.22
CA ILE A 200 -21.54 1.65 -11.69
C ILE A 200 -21.87 3.02 -11.11
N GLY A 201 -21.51 3.21 -9.83
CA GLY A 201 -21.64 4.50 -9.16
C GLY A 201 -20.66 5.54 -9.71
N ARG A 202 -20.86 6.79 -9.34
CA ARG A 202 -19.86 7.85 -9.57
C ARG A 202 -18.91 7.94 -8.39
N ARG A 203 -17.65 8.19 -8.67
CA ARG A 203 -16.64 8.48 -7.65
C ARG A 203 -16.91 9.84 -7.02
N MET A 204 -16.89 9.91 -5.71
CA MET A 204 -17.10 11.15 -4.97
C MET A 204 -15.83 12.00 -4.96
N LEU A 205 -16.02 13.32 -4.88
CA LEU A 205 -14.92 14.27 -4.73
C LEU A 205 -14.24 14.10 -3.36
N PRO A 206 -12.95 14.45 -3.25
CA PRO A 206 -12.25 14.42 -1.98
C PRO A 206 -12.86 15.42 -1.00
N PRO A 207 -12.90 15.09 0.29
CA PRO A 207 -13.31 16.03 1.33
C PRO A 207 -12.29 17.17 1.46
N SER A 208 -12.71 18.27 2.08
CA SER A 208 -11.93 19.51 2.18
C SER A 208 -10.51 19.35 2.73
N ASP A 209 -10.30 18.38 3.64
CA ASP A 209 -8.99 18.07 4.24
C ASP A 209 -8.00 17.42 3.26
N CYS A 210 -8.49 16.79 2.21
CA CYS A 210 -7.68 16.13 1.18
C CYS A 210 -7.70 16.85 -0.17
N LEU A 211 -8.60 17.82 -0.35
CA LEU A 211 -8.80 18.47 -1.65
C LEU A 211 -7.53 19.15 -2.16
N GLU A 212 -6.79 19.82 -1.26
CA GLU A 212 -5.54 20.50 -1.60
C GLU A 212 -4.51 19.52 -2.18
N TYR A 213 -4.36 18.34 -1.57
CA TYR A 213 -3.43 17.32 -2.06
C TYR A 213 -3.79 16.83 -3.47
N TYR A 214 -5.06 16.53 -3.73
CA TYR A 214 -5.50 15.97 -5.03
C TYR A 214 -5.72 17.02 -6.11
N SER A 215 -5.70 18.32 -5.80
CA SER A 215 -5.71 19.42 -6.76
C SER A 215 -4.31 20.00 -7.03
N SER A 216 -3.30 19.59 -6.25
CA SER A 216 -1.93 20.05 -6.42
C SER A 216 -1.24 19.38 -7.60
N ALA A 217 -0.57 20.18 -8.44
CA ALA A 217 0.25 19.69 -9.54
C ALA A 217 1.54 19.00 -9.04
N ALA A 218 2.10 19.46 -7.92
CA ALA A 218 3.32 18.89 -7.33
C ALA A 218 3.12 17.41 -6.92
N THR A 219 1.94 17.07 -6.43
CA THR A 219 1.56 15.69 -6.05
C THR A 219 1.00 14.87 -7.21
N ARG A 220 0.90 15.44 -8.41
CA ARG A 220 0.26 14.80 -9.60
C ARG A 220 -1.21 14.46 -9.35
N GLY A 221 -1.90 15.35 -8.63
CA GLY A 221 -3.32 15.17 -8.33
C GLY A 221 -4.20 15.09 -9.59
N TYR A 222 -5.18 14.21 -9.58
CA TYR A 222 -6.08 13.99 -10.73
C TYR A 222 -7.01 15.17 -11.05
N LEU A 223 -7.14 16.12 -10.13
CA LEU A 223 -7.90 17.37 -10.30
C LEU A 223 -7.00 18.57 -10.68
N ALA A 224 -5.68 18.36 -10.79
CA ALA A 224 -4.75 19.42 -11.13
C ALA A 224 -4.80 19.77 -12.63
N ASP A 225 -4.54 21.05 -12.94
CA ASP A 225 -4.44 21.52 -14.32
C ASP A 225 -3.27 20.84 -15.05
N PRO A 226 -3.48 20.29 -16.27
CA PRO A 226 -2.44 19.59 -17.03
C PRO A 226 -1.20 20.45 -17.29
N ASP A 227 -1.37 21.74 -17.60
CA ASP A 227 -0.25 22.64 -17.86
C ASP A 227 0.62 22.88 -16.63
N LYS A 228 0.00 22.99 -15.46
CA LYS A 228 0.72 23.09 -14.18
C LYS A 228 1.45 21.79 -13.86
N VAL A 229 0.84 20.64 -14.14
CA VAL A 229 1.50 19.35 -13.96
C VAL A 229 2.71 19.22 -14.88
N ALA A 230 2.62 19.66 -16.14
CA ALA A 230 3.75 19.66 -17.06
C ALA A 230 4.90 20.55 -16.54
N TYR A 231 4.60 21.73 -16.01
CA TYR A 231 5.59 22.62 -15.40
C TYR A 231 6.25 21.97 -14.18
N GLU A 232 5.46 21.43 -13.26
CA GLU A 232 5.98 20.78 -12.04
C GLU A 232 6.84 19.56 -12.34
N ARG A 233 6.59 18.86 -13.44
CA ARG A 233 7.43 17.75 -13.92
C ARG A 233 8.83 18.25 -14.32
N LEU A 234 8.93 19.40 -14.99
CA LEU A 234 10.21 20.02 -15.32
C LEU A 234 10.96 20.47 -14.07
N VAL A 235 10.26 21.08 -13.12
CA VAL A 235 10.84 21.51 -11.83
C VAL A 235 11.40 20.31 -11.07
N LEU A 236 10.64 19.22 -11.00
CA LEU A 236 11.06 18.01 -10.32
C LEU A 236 12.26 17.34 -11.02
N ALA A 237 12.26 17.32 -12.35
CA ALA A 237 13.38 16.79 -13.13
C ALA A 237 14.68 17.58 -12.89
N GLN A 238 14.59 18.90 -12.80
CA GLN A 238 15.74 19.75 -12.43
C GLN A 238 16.21 19.48 -11.00
N LYS A 239 15.28 19.35 -10.06
CA LYS A 239 15.60 19.10 -8.64
C LYS A 239 16.32 17.76 -8.43
N TYR A 240 15.91 16.71 -9.11
CA TYR A 240 16.50 15.37 -8.99
C TYR A 240 17.56 15.05 -10.05
N GLY A 241 17.81 15.96 -10.98
CA GLY A 241 18.89 15.85 -11.96
C GLY A 241 18.69 14.76 -13.01
N TYR A 242 17.45 14.52 -13.46
CA TYR A 242 17.18 13.60 -14.57
C TYR A 242 16.61 14.32 -15.79
N THR A 243 16.78 13.73 -16.96
CA THR A 243 16.17 14.22 -18.20
C THR A 243 14.76 13.67 -18.31
N LEU A 244 13.78 14.56 -18.50
CA LEU A 244 12.39 14.16 -18.66
C LEU A 244 12.17 13.59 -20.07
N PRO A 245 11.73 12.32 -20.21
CA PRO A 245 11.37 11.77 -21.50
C PRO A 245 10.16 12.50 -22.11
N LYS A 246 10.16 12.68 -23.42
CA LYS A 246 9.01 13.20 -24.16
C LYS A 246 8.04 12.07 -24.43
N TYR A 247 6.83 12.16 -23.92
CA TYR A 247 5.82 11.13 -24.11
C TYR A 247 5.35 10.99 -25.55
N GLU A 248 5.25 12.12 -26.28
CA GLU A 248 4.73 12.17 -27.64
C GLU A 248 5.56 11.34 -28.65
N GLU A 249 6.84 11.18 -28.36
CA GLU A 249 7.77 10.39 -29.19
C GLU A 249 7.83 8.90 -28.77
N ASP A 250 7.10 8.53 -27.71
CA ASP A 250 7.17 7.21 -27.11
C ASP A 250 6.20 6.23 -27.79
N PRO A 251 6.60 5.01 -28.15
CA PRO A 251 5.70 4.01 -28.71
C PRO A 251 4.54 3.64 -27.79
N ASP A 252 4.71 3.79 -26.47
CA ASP A 252 3.67 3.49 -25.47
C ASP A 252 2.82 4.72 -25.10
N TYR A 253 2.83 5.77 -25.93
CA TYR A 253 2.13 7.02 -25.64
C TYR A 253 0.65 6.83 -25.28
N GLU A 254 -0.05 5.96 -26.00
CA GLU A 254 -1.48 5.68 -25.79
C GLU A 254 -1.71 5.16 -24.36
N MET A 255 -0.94 4.19 -23.91
CA MET A 255 -1.01 3.64 -22.55
C MET A 255 -0.61 4.69 -21.50
N LEU A 256 0.44 5.48 -21.76
CA LEU A 256 0.92 6.49 -20.81
C LEU A 256 -0.03 7.69 -20.66
N SER A 257 -0.78 8.01 -21.70
CA SER A 257 -1.75 9.11 -21.71
C SER A 257 -3.12 8.73 -21.16
N GLU A 258 -3.40 7.43 -21.03
CA GLU A 258 -4.69 6.94 -20.56
C GLU A 258 -4.93 7.33 -19.10
N ARG A 259 -6.02 8.05 -18.85
CA ARG A 259 -6.45 8.51 -17.52
C ARG A 259 -7.94 8.28 -17.32
N LYS A 260 -8.33 8.07 -16.08
CA LYS A 260 -9.75 8.04 -15.70
C LYS A 260 -10.31 9.46 -15.59
N ASP A 261 -11.55 9.62 -15.99
CA ASP A 261 -12.32 10.82 -15.65
C ASP A 261 -12.41 10.97 -14.11
N PRO A 262 -12.43 12.18 -13.55
CA PRO A 262 -12.57 12.41 -12.11
C PRO A 262 -13.73 11.67 -11.43
N ARG A 263 -14.79 11.35 -12.15
CA ARG A 263 -15.94 10.60 -11.63
C ARG A 263 -15.95 9.11 -11.94
N GLN A 264 -15.00 8.66 -12.73
CA GLN A 264 -14.90 7.29 -13.19
C GLN A 264 -14.21 6.39 -12.16
N ILE A 265 -14.78 5.22 -11.91
CA ILE A 265 -14.20 4.20 -11.00
C ILE A 265 -13.31 3.22 -11.79
N PHE A 266 -13.83 2.67 -12.88
CA PHE A 266 -13.12 1.67 -13.69
C PHE A 266 -12.71 2.28 -15.05
N TYR A 267 -11.54 1.89 -15.56
CA TYR A 267 -11.11 2.26 -16.91
C TYR A 267 -12.12 1.79 -17.97
N GLY A 268 -12.43 2.67 -18.89
CA GLY A 268 -13.33 2.36 -20.00
C GLY A 268 -14.81 2.17 -19.66
N LEU A 269 -15.20 2.35 -18.39
CA LEU A 269 -16.59 2.21 -17.95
C LEU A 269 -17.06 3.49 -17.27
N GLU A 270 -18.07 4.13 -17.85
CA GLU A 270 -18.64 5.37 -17.33
C GLU A 270 -19.62 5.11 -16.18
N PRO A 271 -19.79 6.08 -15.27
CA PRO A 271 -20.82 6.02 -14.25
C PRO A 271 -22.22 5.81 -14.85
N GLY A 272 -23.04 5.01 -14.18
CA GLY A 272 -24.37 4.67 -14.63
C GLY A 272 -24.45 3.50 -15.62
N TRP A 273 -23.34 3.00 -16.13
CA TRP A 273 -23.35 1.81 -16.97
C TRP A 273 -23.51 0.55 -16.12
N LEU A 274 -24.19 -0.43 -16.70
CA LEU A 274 -24.37 -1.74 -16.08
C LEU A 274 -23.72 -2.80 -16.97
N VAL A 275 -22.82 -3.60 -16.39
CA VAL A 275 -22.11 -4.66 -17.09
C VAL A 275 -22.83 -6.00 -16.85
N SER A 276 -23.32 -6.64 -17.92
CA SER A 276 -23.82 -8.01 -17.87
C SER A 276 -22.70 -8.99 -18.19
N LEU A 277 -22.21 -9.69 -17.16
CA LEU A 277 -21.19 -10.74 -17.37
C LEU A 277 -21.74 -11.94 -18.12
N LYS A 278 -23.03 -12.22 -17.98
CA LYS A 278 -23.70 -13.35 -18.65
C LYS A 278 -23.77 -13.12 -20.17
N ASP A 279 -24.23 -11.94 -20.56
CA ASP A 279 -24.45 -11.61 -21.97
C ASP A 279 -23.23 -10.93 -22.61
N LYS A 280 -22.18 -10.65 -21.80
CA LYS A 280 -20.97 -9.93 -22.20
C LYS A 280 -21.29 -8.59 -22.88
N THR A 281 -22.28 -7.87 -22.36
CA THR A 281 -22.77 -6.60 -22.89
C THR A 281 -22.74 -5.50 -21.83
N ILE A 282 -22.63 -4.26 -22.31
CA ILE A 282 -22.70 -3.07 -21.47
C ILE A 282 -24.02 -2.37 -21.75
N LEU A 283 -24.84 -2.22 -20.73
CA LEU A 283 -26.11 -1.50 -20.80
C LEU A 283 -25.88 -0.05 -20.35
N LYS A 284 -26.26 0.88 -21.22
CA LYS A 284 -26.12 2.33 -20.98
C LYS A 284 -27.46 2.93 -20.58
N PRO A 285 -27.51 3.94 -19.70
CA PRO A 285 -28.75 4.62 -19.33
C PRO A 285 -29.37 5.34 -20.56
N LYS A 286 -30.64 5.11 -20.79
CA LYS A 286 -31.38 5.75 -21.89
C LYS A 286 -32.05 7.06 -21.43
N ALA A 287 -32.56 7.09 -20.20
CA ALA A 287 -33.30 8.24 -19.67
C ALA A 287 -32.36 9.42 -19.40
N ASP A 288 -32.73 10.60 -19.85
CA ASP A 288 -31.88 11.80 -19.81
C ASP A 288 -31.60 12.23 -18.36
N TYR A 289 -32.58 12.11 -17.47
CA TYR A 289 -32.37 12.39 -16.03
C TYR A 289 -31.32 11.49 -15.37
N LEU A 290 -31.18 10.22 -15.82
CA LEU A 290 -30.11 9.33 -15.34
C LEU A 290 -28.76 9.76 -15.90
N LYS A 291 -28.67 10.13 -17.16
CA LYS A 291 -27.44 10.65 -17.77
C LYS A 291 -26.96 11.90 -17.00
N GLU A 292 -27.90 12.83 -16.76
CA GLU A 292 -27.63 14.06 -16.04
C GLU A 292 -27.21 13.80 -14.58
N TYR A 293 -27.84 12.85 -13.89
CA TYR A 293 -27.47 12.44 -12.54
C TYR A 293 -26.05 11.89 -12.47
N TYR A 294 -25.62 11.08 -13.43
CA TYR A 294 -24.29 10.50 -13.43
C TYR A 294 -23.23 11.44 -14.03
N ALA A 295 -23.59 12.42 -14.82
CA ALA A 295 -22.71 13.45 -15.36
C ALA A 295 -22.40 14.57 -14.35
N ASN A 296 -23.31 14.89 -13.43
CA ASN A 296 -23.14 15.91 -12.39
C ASN A 296 -22.56 15.34 -11.09
#